data_0f6ffeb19bfb4ea0a42c7b563e5a7ea7
#
_entry.id   0f6ffeb19bfb4ea0a42c7b563e5a7ea7
#
_cell.length_a   1.000
_cell.length_b   1.000
_cell.length_c   1.000
_cell.angle_alpha   90.00
_cell.angle_beta   90.00
_cell.angle_gamma   90.00
#
_symmetry.space_group_name_H-M   'P 1'
#
loop_
_entity.id
_entity.type
_entity.pdbx_description
1 polymer ?
#
loop_
_entity_poly.entity_id
_entity_poly.type
_entity_poly.pdbx_seq_one_letter_code
_entity_poly.pdbx_strand_id
1 'polypeptide(L)'
;MQFTEAELTQVLKGVALATLTAQSPDIRKGRLDVEQVWRDLGGYGRYEMLEGLSHRVLPALVALPEVERVHGRTLKVRGSSLRAAVEETAGVEAGTGLRRKAYVVSMAALIGAAIAGLPPYVDPEK
;
A
#
# COMPACT_ATOMS: atom_id res chain seq x y z
N MET A 1 13.10 -4.76 -1.73
CA MET A 1 12.96 -5.21 -0.33
C MET A 1 12.13 -6.48 -0.28
N GLN A 2 12.42 -7.35 0.65
CA GLN A 2 11.65 -8.58 0.86
C GLN A 2 10.64 -8.40 1.99
N PHE A 3 9.43 -8.88 1.75
CA PHE A 3 8.35 -8.90 2.74
C PHE A 3 7.87 -10.34 2.90
N THR A 4 7.38 -10.68 4.08
CA THR A 4 6.69 -11.95 4.27
C THR A 4 5.35 -11.95 3.55
N GLU A 5 4.78 -13.14 3.29
CA GLU A 5 3.45 -13.22 2.69
C GLU A 5 2.40 -12.51 3.52
N ALA A 6 2.46 -12.64 4.85
CA ALA A 6 1.55 -11.95 5.75
C ALA A 6 1.68 -10.44 5.62
N GLU A 7 2.90 -9.93 5.52
CA GLU A 7 3.13 -8.50 5.32
C GLU A 7 2.61 -8.02 3.99
N LEU A 8 2.84 -8.76 2.91
CA LEU A 8 2.32 -8.41 1.58
C LEU A 8 0.80 -8.34 1.58
N THR A 9 0.14 -9.31 2.20
CA THR A 9 -1.31 -9.33 2.32
C THR A 9 -1.81 -8.11 3.09
N GLN A 10 -1.16 -7.77 4.20
CA GLN A 10 -1.53 -6.62 5.02
C GLN A 10 -1.29 -5.30 4.29
N VAL A 11 -0.20 -5.16 3.56
CA VAL A 11 0.06 -3.95 2.77
C VAL A 11 -1.00 -3.78 1.68
N LEU A 12 -1.33 -4.85 0.96
CA LEU A 12 -2.38 -4.78 -0.06
C LEU A 12 -3.72 -4.39 0.53
N LYS A 13 -4.11 -4.98 1.65
CA LYS A 13 -5.35 -4.60 2.34
C LYS A 13 -5.27 -3.14 2.80
N GLY A 14 -4.15 -2.73 3.37
CA GLY A 14 -3.95 -1.35 3.81
C GLY A 14 -4.09 -0.34 2.68
N VAL A 15 -3.52 -0.65 1.50
CA VAL A 15 -3.67 0.20 0.31
C VAL A 15 -5.14 0.23 -0.13
N ALA A 16 -5.83 -0.91 -0.09
CA ALA A 16 -7.26 -0.97 -0.43
C ALA A 16 -8.10 -0.09 0.49
N LEU A 17 -7.88 -0.20 1.81
CA LEU A 17 -8.60 0.63 2.78
C LEU A 17 -8.29 2.13 2.61
N ALA A 18 -7.04 2.47 2.36
CA ALA A 18 -6.63 3.85 2.11
C ALA A 18 -7.26 4.39 0.82
N THR A 19 -7.36 3.55 -0.21
CA THR A 19 -8.02 3.92 -1.47
C THR A 19 -9.50 4.19 -1.26
N LEU A 20 -10.20 3.32 -0.53
CA LEU A 20 -11.61 3.52 -0.21
C LEU A 20 -11.80 4.82 0.57
N THR A 21 -10.94 5.08 1.54
CA THR A 21 -10.98 6.31 2.33
C THR A 21 -10.79 7.54 1.45
N ALA A 22 -9.81 7.50 0.55
CA ALA A 22 -9.52 8.63 -0.35
C ALA A 22 -10.69 8.90 -1.30
N GLN A 23 -11.43 7.87 -1.70
CA GLN A 23 -12.56 8.00 -2.63
C GLN A 23 -13.88 8.37 -1.96
N SER A 24 -13.98 8.27 -0.65
CA SER A 24 -15.24 8.47 0.07
C SER A 24 -15.14 9.61 1.09
N PRO A 25 -15.80 10.75 0.84
CA PRO A 25 -15.87 11.80 1.85
C PRO A 25 -16.53 11.35 3.17
N ASP A 26 -17.49 10.43 3.10
CA ASP A 26 -18.18 9.93 4.28
C ASP A 26 -17.26 9.12 5.19
N ILE A 27 -16.33 8.34 4.60
CA ILE A 27 -15.32 7.62 5.39
C ILE A 27 -14.37 8.64 6.04
N ARG A 28 -13.88 9.62 5.27
CA ARG A 28 -12.97 10.65 5.80
C ARG A 28 -13.57 11.46 6.92
N LYS A 29 -14.89 11.69 6.87
CA LYS A 29 -15.61 12.47 7.90
C LYS A 29 -16.08 11.61 9.08
N GLY A 30 -15.77 10.32 9.08
CA GLY A 30 -16.17 9.42 10.16
C GLY A 30 -17.62 8.98 10.12
N ARG A 31 -18.36 9.24 9.04
CA ARG A 31 -19.76 8.83 8.89
C ARG A 31 -19.91 7.36 8.52
N LEU A 32 -18.90 6.82 7.83
CA LEU A 32 -18.83 5.40 7.48
C LEU A 32 -17.52 4.83 7.99
N ASP A 33 -17.59 3.61 8.52
CA ASP A 33 -16.42 2.86 8.94
C ASP A 33 -15.83 2.14 7.72
N VAL A 34 -14.55 2.39 7.42
CA VAL A 34 -13.87 1.80 6.26
C VAL A 34 -13.83 0.27 6.32
N GLU A 35 -13.68 -0.30 7.53
CA GLU A 35 -13.69 -1.76 7.69
C GLU A 35 -15.05 -2.35 7.34
N GLN A 36 -16.14 -1.66 7.67
CA GLN A 36 -17.48 -2.10 7.30
C GLN A 36 -17.67 -2.01 5.78
N VAL A 37 -17.21 -0.91 5.15
CA VAL A 37 -17.27 -0.76 3.69
C VAL A 37 -16.49 -1.89 3.01
N TRP A 38 -15.32 -2.23 3.56
CA TRP A 38 -14.50 -3.34 3.06
C TRP A 38 -15.27 -4.67 3.10
N ARG A 39 -15.90 -4.96 4.24
CA ARG A 39 -16.71 -6.18 4.39
C ARG A 39 -17.89 -6.22 3.42
N ASP A 40 -18.53 -5.07 3.22
CA ASP A 40 -19.71 -4.95 2.37
C ASP A 40 -19.41 -5.17 0.88
N LEU A 41 -18.14 -5.06 0.46
CA LEU A 41 -17.75 -5.40 -0.91
C LEU A 41 -18.00 -6.87 -1.24
N GLY A 42 -18.08 -7.75 -0.25
CA GLY A 42 -18.19 -9.17 -0.43
C GLY A 42 -16.86 -9.81 -0.88
N GLY A 43 -16.81 -11.14 -0.88
CA GLY A 43 -15.58 -11.87 -1.22
C GLY A 43 -15.07 -11.57 -2.62
N TYR A 44 -15.96 -11.53 -3.59
CA TYR A 44 -15.59 -11.27 -4.98
C TYR A 44 -15.12 -9.82 -5.18
N GLY A 45 -15.82 -8.85 -4.59
CA GLY A 45 -15.45 -7.44 -4.68
C GLY A 45 -14.08 -7.17 -4.06
N ARG A 46 -13.81 -7.78 -2.90
CA ARG A 46 -12.49 -7.67 -2.25
C ARG A 46 -11.40 -8.30 -3.11
N TYR A 47 -11.68 -9.48 -3.67
CA TYR A 47 -10.72 -10.16 -4.56
C TYR A 47 -10.37 -9.30 -5.78
N GLU A 48 -11.37 -8.74 -6.46
CA GLU A 48 -11.14 -7.89 -7.63
C GLU A 48 -10.31 -6.66 -7.28
N MET A 49 -10.61 -6.03 -6.16
CA MET A 49 -9.87 -4.84 -5.72
C MET A 49 -8.41 -5.17 -5.42
N LEU A 50 -8.18 -6.25 -4.66
CA LEU A 50 -6.82 -6.68 -4.33
C LEU A 50 -6.04 -7.10 -5.58
N GLU A 51 -6.68 -7.81 -6.51
CA GLU A 51 -6.06 -8.22 -7.76
C GLU A 51 -5.62 -7.01 -8.58
N GLY A 52 -6.48 -6.01 -8.72
CA GLY A 52 -6.15 -4.79 -9.44
C GLY A 52 -5.02 -4.01 -8.79
N LEU A 53 -5.00 -3.93 -7.46
CA LEU A 53 -3.96 -3.22 -6.74
C LEU A 53 -2.63 -3.96 -6.75
N SER A 54 -2.64 -5.30 -6.73
CA SER A 54 -1.43 -6.10 -6.67
C SER A 54 -0.48 -5.81 -7.85
N HIS A 55 -1.02 -5.59 -9.04
CA HIS A 55 -0.23 -5.29 -10.24
C HIS A 55 0.55 -3.98 -10.13
N ARG A 56 0.11 -3.07 -9.29
CA ARG A 56 0.74 -1.76 -9.08
C ARG A 56 1.59 -1.73 -7.82
N VAL A 57 1.13 -2.38 -6.76
CA VAL A 57 1.76 -2.32 -5.45
C VAL A 57 2.93 -3.28 -5.34
N LEU A 58 2.78 -4.53 -5.75
CA LEU A 58 3.83 -5.53 -5.56
C LEU A 58 5.14 -5.18 -6.25
N PRO A 59 5.15 -4.74 -7.53
CA PRO A 59 6.42 -4.33 -8.15
C PRO A 59 7.10 -3.20 -7.40
N ALA A 60 6.33 -2.22 -6.91
CA ALA A 60 6.88 -1.10 -6.15
C ALA A 60 7.52 -1.56 -4.85
N LEU A 61 6.87 -2.50 -4.13
CA LEU A 61 7.43 -3.05 -2.89
C LEU A 61 8.75 -3.78 -3.15
N VAL A 62 8.82 -4.56 -4.23
CA VAL A 62 10.05 -5.26 -4.62
C VAL A 62 11.17 -4.29 -4.94
N ALA A 63 10.83 -3.15 -5.55
CA ALA A 63 11.81 -2.13 -5.95
C ALA A 63 12.32 -1.27 -4.78
N LEU A 64 11.71 -1.36 -3.60
CA LEU A 64 12.19 -0.60 -2.44
C LEU A 64 13.58 -1.09 -2.01
N PRO A 65 14.44 -0.16 -1.52
CA PRO A 65 15.76 -0.55 -0.99
C PRO A 65 15.63 -1.51 0.18
N GLU A 66 16.60 -2.39 0.33
CA GLU A 66 16.67 -3.30 1.48
C GLU A 66 16.80 -2.48 2.76
N VAL A 67 16.02 -2.87 3.77
CA VAL A 67 16.07 -2.28 5.11
C VAL A 67 16.24 -3.43 6.10
N GLU A 68 17.19 -3.28 7.02
CA GLU A 68 17.36 -4.27 8.08
C GLU A 68 16.11 -4.32 8.95
N ARG A 69 15.56 -5.52 9.08
CA ARG A 69 14.39 -5.76 9.93
C ARG A 69 14.86 -6.17 11.32
N VAL A 70 14.40 -5.46 12.32
CA VAL A 70 14.78 -5.70 13.72
C VAL A 70 13.55 -6.15 14.51
N HIS A 71 13.68 -7.24 15.24
CA HIS A 71 12.60 -7.79 16.06
C HIS A 71 12.04 -6.72 17.01
N GLY A 72 10.72 -6.60 17.02
CA GLY A 72 10.01 -5.65 17.86
C GLY A 72 9.95 -4.22 17.33
N ARG A 73 10.55 -3.95 16.17
CA ARG A 73 10.54 -2.62 15.57
C ARG A 73 9.65 -2.55 14.35
N THR A 74 8.98 -1.39 14.19
CA THR A 74 8.18 -1.13 13.00
C THR A 74 9.07 -0.77 11.82
N LEU A 75 8.62 -1.16 10.62
CA LEU A 75 9.32 -0.81 9.39
C LEU A 75 9.10 0.67 9.08
N LYS A 76 10.19 1.36 8.77
CA LYS A 76 10.16 2.75 8.32
C LYS A 76 10.81 2.86 6.95
N VAL A 77 10.08 3.40 5.99
CA VAL A 77 10.56 3.61 4.63
C VAL A 77 10.44 5.10 4.30
N ARG A 78 11.51 5.66 3.75
CA ARG A 78 11.52 7.09 3.38
C ARG A 78 10.54 7.36 2.24
N GLY A 79 9.84 8.49 2.33
CA GLY A 79 8.93 8.90 1.27
C GLY A 79 9.60 9.02 -0.09
N SER A 80 10.86 9.49 -0.13
CA SER A 80 11.64 9.57 -1.38
C SER A 80 11.89 8.19 -1.98
N SER A 81 12.15 7.19 -1.15
CA SER A 81 12.35 5.80 -1.61
C SER A 81 11.05 5.23 -2.16
N LEU A 82 9.93 5.52 -1.51
CA LEU A 82 8.61 5.09 -1.99
C LEU A 82 8.30 5.70 -3.36
N ARG A 83 8.50 7.00 -3.50
CA ARG A 83 8.26 7.67 -4.79
C ARG A 83 9.17 7.14 -5.90
N ALA A 84 10.44 6.90 -5.58
CA ALA A 84 11.38 6.35 -6.56
C ALA A 84 10.97 4.94 -7.00
N ALA A 85 10.55 4.09 -6.07
CA ALA A 85 10.10 2.74 -6.37
C ALA A 85 8.84 2.74 -7.25
N VAL A 86 7.87 3.60 -6.93
CA VAL A 86 6.66 3.75 -7.74
C VAL A 86 6.98 4.27 -9.14
N GLU A 87 7.84 5.30 -9.24
CA GLU A 87 8.25 5.85 -10.54
C GLU A 87 8.93 4.80 -11.42
N GLU A 88 9.83 4.03 -10.83
CA GLU A 88 10.57 2.99 -11.54
C GLU A 88 9.65 1.91 -12.12
N THR A 89 8.61 1.56 -11.39
CA THR A 89 7.73 0.43 -11.72
C THR A 89 6.40 0.84 -12.35
N ALA A 90 6.12 2.14 -12.43
CA ALA A 90 4.87 2.63 -13.01
C ALA A 90 4.86 2.36 -14.52
N GLY A 91 3.75 1.80 -15.00
CA GLY A 91 3.56 1.54 -16.43
C GLY A 91 3.04 2.77 -17.18
N VAL A 92 2.67 2.54 -18.43
CA VAL A 92 2.12 3.58 -19.30
C VAL A 92 0.81 4.16 -18.77
N GLU A 93 0.06 3.40 -17.99
CA GLU A 93 -1.20 3.81 -17.39
C GLU A 93 -1.03 4.97 -16.39
N ALA A 94 0.18 5.17 -15.88
CA ALA A 94 0.48 6.32 -15.01
C ALA A 94 0.47 7.65 -15.77
N GLY A 95 0.56 7.59 -17.10
CA GLY A 95 0.61 8.78 -17.93
C GLY A 95 1.99 9.41 -17.99
N THR A 96 2.05 10.66 -18.40
CA THR A 96 3.28 11.44 -18.52
C THR A 96 3.10 12.81 -17.87
N GLY A 97 4.21 13.54 -17.66
CA GLY A 97 4.19 14.89 -17.14
C GLY A 97 3.55 15.00 -15.76
N LEU A 98 2.68 15.97 -15.57
CA LEU A 98 2.02 16.23 -14.29
C LEU A 98 1.12 15.09 -13.85
N ARG A 99 0.47 14.43 -14.80
CA ARG A 99 -0.40 13.28 -14.50
C ARG A 99 0.41 12.14 -13.88
N ARG A 100 1.58 11.84 -14.46
CA ARG A 100 2.48 10.82 -13.93
C ARG A 100 2.99 11.19 -12.55
N LYS A 101 3.37 12.44 -12.35
CA LYS A 101 3.83 12.94 -11.06
C LYS A 101 2.75 12.80 -9.99
N ALA A 102 1.51 13.16 -10.31
CA ALA A 102 0.38 13.01 -9.40
C ALA A 102 0.14 11.53 -9.04
N TYR A 103 0.21 10.65 -10.03
CA TYR A 103 0.09 9.20 -9.80
C TYR A 103 1.15 8.71 -8.82
N VAL A 104 2.42 9.06 -9.06
CA VAL A 104 3.54 8.62 -8.22
C VAL A 104 3.37 9.08 -6.78
N VAL A 105 3.05 10.37 -6.58
CA VAL A 105 2.86 10.93 -5.24
C VAL A 105 1.69 10.23 -4.53
N SER A 106 0.57 10.05 -5.21
CA SER A 106 -0.62 9.43 -4.63
C SER A 106 -0.38 7.97 -4.26
N MET A 107 0.20 7.19 -5.18
CA MET A 107 0.47 5.77 -4.94
C MET A 107 1.50 5.57 -3.83
N ALA A 108 2.57 6.38 -3.83
CA ALA A 108 3.58 6.33 -2.78
C ALA A 108 2.97 6.65 -1.40
N ALA A 109 2.05 7.61 -1.33
CA ALA A 109 1.37 7.94 -0.08
C ALA A 109 0.49 6.79 0.41
N LEU A 110 -0.24 6.13 -0.50
CA LEU A 110 -1.08 4.98 -0.14
C LEU A 110 -0.25 3.81 0.38
N ILE A 111 0.84 3.49 -0.31
CA ILE A 111 1.75 2.41 0.09
C ILE A 111 2.42 2.76 1.42
N GLY A 112 2.88 4.00 1.57
CA GLY A 112 3.51 4.47 2.81
C GLY A 112 2.59 4.36 4.02
N ALA A 113 1.33 4.74 3.86
CA ALA A 113 0.33 4.60 4.92
C ALA A 113 0.10 3.13 5.29
N ALA A 114 0.04 2.25 4.29
CA ALA A 114 -0.14 0.82 4.52
C ALA A 114 1.05 0.20 5.25
N ILE A 115 2.28 0.57 4.86
CA ILE A 115 3.51 0.10 5.53
C ILE A 115 3.55 0.59 6.99
N ALA A 116 3.17 1.84 7.22
CA ALA A 116 3.13 2.40 8.58
C ALA A 116 2.14 1.66 9.49
N GLY A 117 1.13 1.02 8.92
CA GLY A 117 0.16 0.22 9.67
C GLY A 117 0.58 -1.22 9.93
N LEU A 118 1.74 -1.65 9.43
CA LEU A 118 2.23 -3.00 9.70
C LEU A 118 2.60 -3.16 11.18
N PRO A 119 2.35 -4.35 11.78
CA PRO A 119 2.80 -4.62 13.14
C PRO A 119 4.32 -4.66 13.21
N PRO A 120 4.89 -4.54 14.42
CA PRO A 120 6.34 -4.71 14.60
C PRO A 120 6.83 -6.05 14.03
N TYR A 121 8.02 -6.03 13.49
CA TYR A 121 8.63 -7.22 12.89
C TYR A 121 8.83 -8.31 13.94
N VAL A 122 8.51 -9.53 13.57
CA VAL A 122 8.75 -10.71 14.42
C VAL A 122 9.81 -11.57 13.72
N ASP A 123 10.97 -11.64 14.35
CA ASP A 123 12.05 -12.49 13.86
C ASP A 123 11.68 -13.95 14.16
N PRO A 124 11.64 -14.84 13.15
CA PRO A 124 11.30 -16.25 13.38
C PRO A 124 12.27 -16.98 14.31
N GLU A 125 13.48 -16.42 14.51
CA GLU A 125 14.50 -17.02 15.38
C GLU A 125 14.49 -16.45 16.80
N LYS A 126 13.55 -15.57 17.13
CA LYS A 126 13.44 -14.96 18.47
C LYS A 126 12.35 -15.61 19.32
#